data_95ac2077f5aff21eb3dbe5cfe7dd93a0
#
_entry.id   95ac2077f5aff21eb3dbe5cfe7dd93a0
#
_cell.length_a   1.000
_cell.length_b   1.000
_cell.length_c   1.000
_cell.angle_alpha   90.00
_cell.angle_beta   90.00
_cell.angle_gamma   90.00
#
_symmetry.space_group_name_H-M   'P 1'
#
loop_
_entity.id
_entity.type
_entity.pdbx_description
1 polymer ?
#
loop_
_entity_poly.entity_id
_entity_poly.type
_entity_poly.pdbx_seq_one_letter_code
_entity_poly.pdbx_strand_id
1 'polypeptide(L)'
;MLYRNGYSILGFGCMRLPMDYAACEKLILRAIEGGINYFDTAYIYFGKEAVLGKILANNRCRDRVMIATKLPSYLIRNHDNVVNIFDTELKRLQTDYVDNYLMHMLPDLKVWNHLRELGIEEWLAEKKASGQIRKVGFSFHGSTNAFLELLS
;
A
#
# COMPACT_ATOMS: atom_id res chain seq x y z
N MET A 1 -11.15 19.43 6.75
CA MET A 1 -10.51 18.14 7.08
C MET A 1 -9.37 18.40 8.06
N LEU A 2 -9.18 17.55 9.07
CA LEU A 2 -8.03 17.61 9.99
C LEU A 2 -6.89 16.75 9.46
N TYR A 3 -5.63 17.19 9.67
CA TYR A 3 -4.43 16.50 9.24
C TYR A 3 -3.47 16.24 10.42
N ARG A 4 -2.75 15.13 10.36
CA ARG A 4 -1.66 14.81 11.29
C ARG A 4 -0.46 14.32 10.50
N ASN A 5 0.70 14.96 10.66
CA ASN A 5 1.93 14.63 9.92
C ASN A 5 1.73 14.60 8.39
N GLY A 6 0.90 15.51 7.86
CA GLY A 6 0.59 15.58 6.42
C GLY A 6 -0.51 14.63 5.94
N TYR A 7 -0.97 13.69 6.75
CA TYR A 7 -2.07 12.76 6.44
C TYR A 7 -3.40 13.30 6.93
N SER A 8 -4.45 13.17 6.11
CA SER A 8 -5.82 13.37 6.58
C SER A 8 -6.14 12.34 7.67
N ILE A 9 -6.83 12.76 8.75
CA ILE A 9 -7.22 11.85 9.84
C ILE A 9 -8.17 10.77 9.33
N LEU A 10 -9.02 11.10 8.34
CA LEU A 10 -9.85 10.14 7.63
C LEU A 10 -9.09 9.60 6.42
N GLY A 11 -8.90 8.27 6.34
CA GLY A 11 -8.37 7.59 5.16
C GLY A 11 -9.49 6.99 4.30
N PHE A 12 -9.18 6.71 3.03
CA PHE A 12 -10.10 6.08 2.08
C PHE A 12 -9.63 4.66 1.73
N GLY A 13 -10.40 3.64 2.14
CA GLY A 13 -10.14 2.24 1.82
C GLY A 13 -10.67 1.86 0.43
N CYS A 14 -9.78 1.38 -0.46
CA CYS A 14 -10.13 1.04 -1.84
C CYS A 14 -10.61 -0.41 -2.04
N MET A 15 -10.55 -1.27 -1.02
CA MET A 15 -10.90 -2.69 -1.13
C MET A 15 -12.30 -2.93 -1.71
N ARG A 16 -13.28 -2.12 -1.31
CA ARG A 16 -14.69 -2.26 -1.67
C ARG A 16 -15.18 -1.19 -2.65
N LEU A 17 -14.29 -0.64 -3.47
CA LEU A 17 -14.71 0.21 -4.57
C LEU A 17 -15.72 -0.53 -5.48
N PRO A 18 -16.72 0.17 -6.04
CA PRO A 18 -17.63 -0.40 -7.02
C PRO A 18 -16.93 -1.08 -8.19
N MET A 19 -17.65 -1.89 -8.95
CA MET A 19 -17.13 -2.46 -10.21
C MET A 19 -17.20 -1.44 -11.35
N ASP A 20 -18.14 -0.52 -11.30
CA ASP A 20 -18.28 0.56 -12.29
C ASP A 20 -17.19 1.62 -12.11
N TYR A 21 -16.46 1.89 -13.20
CA TYR A 21 -15.36 2.85 -13.22
C TYR A 21 -15.84 4.27 -12.91
N ALA A 22 -16.94 4.72 -13.50
CA ALA A 22 -17.44 6.08 -13.32
C ALA A 22 -17.89 6.33 -11.86
N ALA A 23 -18.48 5.32 -11.22
CA ALA A 23 -18.81 5.37 -9.79
C ALA A 23 -17.55 5.44 -8.93
N CYS A 24 -16.50 4.66 -9.25
CA CYS A 24 -15.21 4.73 -8.56
C CYS A 24 -14.59 6.12 -8.69
N GLU A 25 -14.53 6.66 -9.89
CA GLU A 25 -13.96 7.98 -10.17
C GLU A 25 -14.67 9.07 -9.39
N LYS A 26 -16.00 9.08 -9.42
CA LYS A 26 -16.81 10.04 -8.64
C LYS A 26 -16.53 9.96 -7.14
N LEU A 27 -16.41 8.76 -6.57
CA LEU A 27 -16.13 8.56 -5.15
C LEU A 27 -14.73 9.05 -4.77
N ILE A 28 -13.71 8.68 -5.56
CA ILE A 28 -12.32 9.05 -5.31
C ILE A 28 -12.13 10.56 -5.44
N LEU A 29 -12.62 11.18 -6.50
CA LEU A 29 -12.53 12.62 -6.69
C LEU A 29 -13.27 13.39 -5.59
N ARG A 30 -14.47 12.92 -5.21
CA ARG A 30 -15.20 13.51 -4.09
C ARG A 30 -14.46 13.41 -2.75
N ALA A 31 -13.76 12.30 -2.51
CA ALA A 31 -12.93 12.14 -1.33
C ALA A 31 -11.76 13.14 -1.31
N ILE A 32 -11.06 13.28 -2.46
CA ILE A 32 -9.94 14.25 -2.63
C ILE A 32 -10.44 15.68 -2.44
N GLU A 33 -11.56 16.06 -3.05
CA GLU A 33 -12.20 17.38 -2.87
C GLU A 33 -12.58 17.66 -1.41
N GLY A 34 -13.03 16.63 -0.69
CA GLY A 34 -13.32 16.68 0.74
C GLY A 34 -12.08 16.78 1.63
N GLY A 35 -10.88 16.74 1.05
CA GLY A 35 -9.60 16.85 1.75
C GLY A 35 -9.02 15.51 2.23
N ILE A 36 -9.57 14.36 1.83
CA ILE A 36 -8.94 13.06 2.09
C ILE A 36 -7.74 12.94 1.16
N ASN A 37 -6.57 12.68 1.74
CA ASN A 37 -5.34 12.49 0.98
C ASN A 37 -4.66 11.13 1.24
N TYR A 38 -5.23 10.24 2.04
CA TYR A 38 -4.71 8.89 2.29
C TYR A 38 -5.62 7.84 1.68
N PHE A 39 -5.09 7.09 0.71
CA PHE A 39 -5.79 6.02 -0.02
C PHE A 39 -5.10 4.69 0.22
N ASP A 40 -5.85 3.73 0.76
CA ASP A 40 -5.36 2.41 1.14
C ASP A 40 -5.85 1.36 0.14
N THR A 41 -4.91 0.68 -0.50
CA THR A 41 -5.16 -0.44 -1.41
C THR A 41 -4.24 -1.62 -1.08
N ALA A 42 -4.22 -2.67 -1.88
CA ALA A 42 -3.30 -3.80 -1.76
C ALA A 42 -3.24 -4.60 -3.06
N TYR A 43 -2.12 -5.30 -3.28
CA TYR A 43 -1.91 -6.21 -4.41
C TYR A 43 -3.07 -7.17 -4.64
N ILE A 44 -3.61 -7.75 -3.55
CA ILE A 44 -4.67 -8.75 -3.58
C ILE A 44 -6.08 -8.18 -3.75
N TYR A 45 -6.26 -6.87 -3.72
CA TYR A 45 -7.57 -6.26 -3.97
C TYR A 45 -7.81 -6.21 -5.47
N PHE A 46 -8.47 -7.25 -5.99
CA PHE A 46 -8.62 -7.50 -7.42
C PHE A 46 -8.99 -6.24 -8.22
N GLY A 47 -8.09 -5.82 -9.11
CA GLY A 47 -8.28 -4.67 -10.01
C GLY A 47 -8.29 -3.28 -9.34
N LYS A 48 -8.26 -3.17 -8.00
CA LYS A 48 -8.46 -1.88 -7.31
C LYS A 48 -7.27 -0.95 -7.43
N GLU A 49 -6.04 -1.48 -7.45
CA GLU A 49 -4.85 -0.69 -7.74
C GLU A 49 -4.90 -0.08 -9.14
N ALA A 50 -5.29 -0.87 -10.15
CA ALA A 50 -5.38 -0.39 -11.52
C ALA A 50 -6.47 0.67 -11.70
N VAL A 51 -7.61 0.52 -11.03
CA VAL A 51 -8.69 1.52 -11.03
C VAL A 51 -8.22 2.81 -10.36
N LEU A 52 -7.62 2.72 -9.16
CA LEU A 52 -7.09 3.88 -8.45
C LEU A 52 -6.03 4.60 -9.29
N GLY A 53 -5.03 3.88 -9.79
CA GLY A 53 -3.95 4.44 -10.60
C GLY A 53 -4.47 5.17 -11.83
N LYS A 54 -5.39 4.53 -12.59
CA LYS A 54 -6.01 5.14 -13.77
C LYS A 54 -6.78 6.42 -13.44
N ILE A 55 -7.53 6.45 -12.34
CA ILE A 55 -8.28 7.64 -11.93
C ILE A 55 -7.32 8.77 -11.58
N LEU A 56 -6.29 8.49 -10.78
CA LEU A 56 -5.32 9.52 -10.36
C LEU A 56 -4.53 10.07 -11.55
N ALA A 57 -4.14 9.23 -12.51
CA ALA A 57 -3.42 9.64 -13.72
C ALA A 57 -4.31 10.48 -14.64
N ASN A 58 -5.52 10.02 -14.95
CA ASN A 58 -6.44 10.73 -15.83
C ASN A 58 -6.81 12.12 -15.29
N ASN A 59 -6.91 12.26 -13.98
CA ASN A 59 -7.29 13.51 -13.32
C ASN A 59 -6.08 14.33 -12.82
N ARG A 60 -4.85 13.89 -13.11
CA ARG A 60 -3.58 14.58 -12.73
C ARG A 60 -3.54 14.93 -11.25
N CYS A 61 -3.92 14.00 -10.39
CA CYS A 61 -4.01 14.24 -8.94
C CYS A 61 -3.17 13.25 -8.09
N ARG A 62 -2.22 12.52 -8.71
CA ARG A 62 -1.31 11.61 -7.99
C ARG A 62 -0.52 12.32 -6.87
N ASP A 63 -0.07 13.52 -7.11
CA ASP A 63 0.71 14.36 -6.19
C ASP A 63 -0.11 14.92 -5.01
N ARG A 64 -1.43 14.89 -5.12
CA ARG A 64 -2.37 15.36 -4.08
C ARG A 64 -2.69 14.30 -3.04
N VAL A 65 -2.26 13.05 -3.25
CA VAL A 65 -2.64 11.91 -2.41
C VAL A 65 -1.42 11.10 -1.98
N MET A 66 -1.58 10.40 -0.87
CA MET A 66 -0.65 9.42 -0.34
C MET A 66 -1.26 8.03 -0.52
N ILE A 67 -0.55 7.16 -1.25
CA ILE A 67 -0.99 5.80 -1.51
C ILE A 67 -0.30 4.85 -0.54
N ALA A 68 -1.11 4.00 0.10
CA ALA A 68 -0.65 2.80 0.76
C ALA A 68 -1.02 1.58 -0.09
N THR A 69 -0.03 0.75 -0.45
CA THR A 69 -0.27 -0.60 -0.96
C THR A 69 0.50 -1.64 -0.15
N LYS A 70 0.31 -2.93 -0.44
CA LYS A 70 0.72 -3.97 0.50
C LYS A 70 1.23 -5.22 -0.21
N LEU A 71 2.43 -5.65 0.20
CA LEU A 71 3.03 -6.93 -0.18
C LEU A 71 2.30 -8.08 0.53
N PRO A 72 1.69 -9.04 -0.18
CA PRO A 72 1.02 -10.17 0.44
C PRO A 72 2.03 -11.17 1.02
N SER A 73 2.37 -11.02 2.30
CA SER A 73 3.43 -11.76 3.00
C SER A 73 3.34 -13.27 2.81
N TYR A 74 2.13 -13.82 2.80
CA TYR A 74 1.87 -15.25 2.65
C TYR A 74 2.06 -15.80 1.22
N LEU A 75 2.22 -14.95 0.21
CA LEU A 75 2.50 -15.36 -1.18
C LEU A 75 4.00 -15.35 -1.51
N ILE A 76 4.84 -14.82 -0.62
CA ILE A 76 6.27 -14.67 -0.87
C ILE A 76 6.98 -15.99 -0.57
N ARG A 77 7.66 -16.53 -1.57
CA ARG A 77 8.42 -17.78 -1.49
C ARG A 77 9.90 -17.60 -1.82
N ASN A 78 10.25 -16.51 -2.50
CA ASN A 78 11.61 -16.15 -2.87
C ASN A 78 11.70 -14.64 -3.09
N HIS A 79 12.92 -14.14 -3.22
CA HIS A 79 13.18 -12.72 -3.43
C HIS A 79 12.52 -12.17 -4.71
N ASP A 80 12.53 -12.93 -5.81
CA ASP A 80 11.94 -12.49 -7.07
C ASP A 80 10.44 -12.22 -6.97
N ASN A 81 9.73 -12.93 -6.08
CA ASN A 81 8.32 -12.65 -5.83
C ASN A 81 8.11 -11.23 -5.26
N VAL A 82 9.00 -10.77 -4.36
CA VAL A 82 8.93 -9.42 -3.79
C VAL A 82 9.07 -8.39 -4.89
N VAL A 83 10.12 -8.52 -5.72
CA VAL A 83 10.41 -7.60 -6.83
C VAL A 83 9.24 -7.56 -7.82
N ASN A 84 8.81 -8.71 -8.31
CA ASN A 84 7.77 -8.82 -9.33
C ASN A 84 6.40 -8.29 -8.84
N ILE A 85 6.07 -8.49 -7.57
CA ILE A 85 4.84 -7.97 -6.99
C ILE A 85 4.91 -6.45 -6.91
N PHE A 86 5.99 -5.89 -6.38
CA PHE A 86 6.15 -4.44 -6.28
C PHE A 86 6.11 -3.73 -7.63
N ASP A 87 6.83 -4.25 -8.62
CA ASP A 87 6.81 -3.72 -9.98
C ASP A 87 5.40 -3.78 -10.60
N THR A 88 4.65 -4.85 -10.32
CA THR A 88 3.26 -4.99 -10.73
C THR A 88 2.36 -3.94 -10.06
N GLU A 89 2.55 -3.69 -8.76
CA GLU A 89 1.82 -2.66 -8.01
C GLU A 89 2.07 -1.27 -8.58
N LEU A 90 3.33 -0.89 -8.81
CA LEU A 90 3.68 0.40 -9.42
C LEU A 90 3.06 0.55 -10.81
N LYS A 91 3.12 -0.49 -11.63
CA LYS A 91 2.51 -0.50 -12.97
C LYS A 91 0.99 -0.33 -12.91
N ARG A 92 0.30 -1.04 -12.01
CA ARG A 92 -1.15 -0.92 -11.81
C ARG A 92 -1.52 0.47 -11.31
N LEU A 93 -0.76 1.00 -10.36
CA LEU A 93 -0.97 2.32 -9.77
C LEU A 93 -0.55 3.48 -10.70
N GLN A 94 0.12 3.18 -11.81
CA GLN A 94 0.64 4.16 -12.79
C GLN A 94 1.49 5.24 -12.11
N THR A 95 2.43 4.83 -11.26
CA THR A 95 3.29 5.72 -10.47
C THR A 95 4.66 5.08 -10.29
N ASP A 96 5.68 5.92 -10.06
CA ASP A 96 7.05 5.47 -9.83
C ASP A 96 7.36 5.25 -8.34
N TYR A 97 6.42 5.58 -7.46
CA TYR A 97 6.59 5.47 -6.01
C TYR A 97 5.30 5.24 -5.27
N VAL A 98 5.41 4.69 -4.06
CA VAL A 98 4.32 4.62 -3.08
C VAL A 98 4.72 5.35 -1.78
N ASP A 99 3.73 5.95 -1.13
CA ASP A 99 3.97 6.70 0.11
C ASP A 99 4.11 5.77 1.31
N ASN A 100 3.35 4.68 1.32
CA ASN A 100 3.40 3.68 2.38
C ASN A 100 3.38 2.28 1.75
N TYR A 101 4.36 1.45 2.10
CA TYR A 101 4.42 0.06 1.68
C TYR A 101 4.30 -0.84 2.89
N LEU A 102 3.28 -1.71 2.92
CA LEU A 102 2.95 -2.49 4.10
C LEU A 102 3.16 -3.98 3.85
N MET A 103 3.72 -4.70 4.82
CA MET A 103 3.66 -6.17 4.85
C MET A 103 2.22 -6.56 5.16
N HIS A 104 1.54 -7.19 4.20
CA HIS A 104 0.10 -7.45 4.29
C HIS A 104 -0.19 -8.66 5.16
N MET A 105 -1.11 -8.50 6.12
CA MET A 105 -1.59 -9.57 6.98
C MET A 105 -0.44 -10.30 7.68
N LEU A 106 0.53 -9.55 8.21
CA LEU A 106 1.62 -10.13 8.98
C LEU A 106 1.06 -10.70 10.29
N PRO A 107 1.07 -12.03 10.49
CA PRO A 107 0.37 -12.63 11.65
C PRO A 107 1.27 -12.75 12.87
N ASP A 108 2.58 -12.93 12.67
CA ASP A 108 3.54 -13.23 13.73
C ASP A 108 5.00 -13.00 13.29
N LEU A 109 5.90 -13.16 14.24
CA LEU A 109 7.34 -13.02 14.03
C LEU A 109 7.92 -14.12 13.12
N LYS A 110 7.31 -15.31 13.05
CA LYS A 110 7.76 -16.40 12.18
C LYS A 110 7.68 -16.02 10.71
N VAL A 111 6.54 -15.45 10.29
CA VAL A 111 6.36 -14.97 8.92
C VAL A 111 7.32 -13.80 8.63
N TRP A 112 7.50 -12.89 9.57
CA TRP A 112 8.46 -11.80 9.42
C TRP A 112 9.90 -12.33 9.26
N ASN A 113 10.35 -13.26 10.09
CA ASN A 113 11.68 -13.85 9.99
C ASN A 113 11.88 -14.58 8.65
N HIS A 114 10.86 -15.27 8.14
CA HIS A 114 10.93 -15.85 6.80
C HIS A 114 11.15 -14.78 5.72
N LEU A 115 10.47 -13.65 5.76
CA LEU A 115 10.71 -12.54 4.83
C LEU A 115 12.13 -11.97 4.97
N ARG A 116 12.68 -11.90 6.19
CA ARG A 116 14.07 -11.47 6.45
C ARG A 116 15.07 -12.42 5.81
N GLU A 117 14.87 -13.73 5.95
CA GLU A 117 15.70 -14.74 5.30
C GLU A 117 15.71 -14.61 3.77
N LEU A 118 14.65 -14.06 3.19
CA LEU A 118 14.53 -13.76 1.76
C LEU A 118 15.10 -12.38 1.37
N GLY A 119 15.72 -11.64 2.29
CA GLY A 119 16.36 -10.36 2.02
C GLY A 119 15.41 -9.17 1.95
N ILE A 120 14.24 -9.22 2.61
CA ILE A 120 13.25 -8.14 2.55
C ILE A 120 13.76 -6.84 3.15
N GLU A 121 14.58 -6.89 4.22
CA GLU A 121 15.05 -5.68 4.90
C GLU A 121 16.00 -4.88 4.01
N GLU A 122 16.95 -5.54 3.37
CA GLU A 122 17.90 -4.94 2.43
C GLU A 122 17.16 -4.35 1.23
N TRP A 123 16.20 -5.09 0.68
CA TRP A 123 15.39 -4.64 -0.44
C TRP A 123 14.55 -3.41 -0.06
N LEU A 124 13.90 -3.40 1.11
CA LEU A 124 13.15 -2.24 1.60
C LEU A 124 14.05 -1.02 1.82
N ALA A 125 15.28 -1.23 2.34
CA ALA A 125 16.25 -0.16 2.51
C ALA A 125 16.66 0.45 1.17
N GLU A 126 16.92 -0.38 0.14
CA GLU A 126 17.20 0.06 -1.23
C GLU A 126 16.04 0.88 -1.80
N LYS A 127 14.79 0.37 -1.71
CA LYS A 127 13.61 1.06 -2.23
C LYS A 127 13.30 2.38 -1.50
N LYS A 128 13.63 2.46 -0.22
CA LYS A 128 13.58 3.73 0.53
C LYS A 128 14.67 4.71 0.08
N ALA A 129 15.89 4.24 -0.11
CA ALA A 129 17.01 5.08 -0.58
C ALA A 129 16.76 5.63 -2.00
N SER A 130 16.16 4.85 -2.90
CA SER A 130 15.77 5.28 -4.24
C SER A 130 14.54 6.21 -4.27
N GLY A 131 13.80 6.32 -3.18
CA GLY A 131 12.56 7.10 -3.10
C GLY A 131 11.32 6.39 -3.66
N GLN A 132 11.45 5.13 -4.10
CA GLN A 132 10.30 4.33 -4.58
C GLN A 132 9.33 3.96 -3.46
N ILE A 133 9.82 3.85 -2.21
CA ILE A 133 9.02 3.67 -0.99
C ILE A 133 9.37 4.77 -0.01
N ARG A 134 8.39 5.54 0.45
CA ARG A 134 8.62 6.61 1.43
C ARG A 134 8.60 6.12 2.87
N LYS A 135 7.63 5.26 3.20
CA LYS A 135 7.45 4.69 4.55
C LYS A 135 7.12 3.21 4.46
N VAL A 136 7.59 2.45 5.45
CA VAL A 136 7.33 1.01 5.58
C VAL A 136 6.53 0.76 6.85
N GLY A 137 5.69 -0.27 6.82
CA GLY A 137 4.90 -0.72 7.95
C GLY A 137 4.29 -2.11 7.69
N PHE A 138 3.31 -2.48 8.47
CA PHE A 138 2.59 -3.73 8.29
C PHE A 138 1.11 -3.59 8.65
N SER A 139 0.27 -4.45 8.07
CA SER A 139 -1.07 -4.71 8.55
C SER A 139 -1.07 -6.03 9.32
N PHE A 140 -1.80 -6.07 10.42
CA PHE A 140 -1.72 -7.16 11.38
C PHE A 140 -3.04 -7.90 11.54
N HIS A 141 -2.96 -9.23 11.57
CA HIS A 141 -4.09 -10.14 11.83
C HIS A 141 -3.58 -11.31 12.69
N GLY A 142 -3.26 -11.04 13.94
CA GLY A 142 -2.75 -12.05 14.88
C GLY A 142 -3.19 -11.79 16.32
N SER A 143 -2.56 -12.47 17.27
CA SER A 143 -2.82 -12.28 18.70
C SER A 143 -2.11 -11.03 19.24
N THR A 144 -2.57 -10.48 20.35
CA THR A 144 -1.92 -9.35 21.02
C THR A 144 -0.45 -9.66 21.35
N ASN A 145 -0.13 -10.88 21.78
CA ASN A 145 1.25 -11.26 22.10
C ASN A 145 2.15 -11.22 20.85
N ALA A 146 1.67 -11.80 19.73
CA ALA A 146 2.41 -11.75 18.46
C ALA A 146 2.61 -10.30 17.96
N PHE A 147 1.65 -9.41 18.18
CA PHE A 147 1.80 -7.98 17.86
C PHE A 147 2.92 -7.33 18.69
N LEU A 148 2.96 -7.59 20.00
CA LEU A 148 3.99 -7.05 20.88
C LEU A 148 5.39 -7.59 20.53
N GLU A 149 5.49 -8.87 20.14
CA GLU A 149 6.74 -9.47 19.67
C GLU A 149 7.25 -8.80 18.36
N LEU A 150 6.35 -8.45 17.44
CA LEU A 150 6.72 -7.76 16.20
C LEU A 150 7.19 -6.31 16.43
N LEU A 151 6.85 -5.71 17.56
CA LEU A 151 7.25 -4.33 17.91
C LEU A 151 8.52 -4.26 18.78
N SER A 152 8.98 -5.38 19.30
CA SER A 152 10.18 -5.46 20.15
C SER A 152 11.46 -5.59 19.32
#